data_dac11a26a755e894d1bf6035d3361300
#
_entry.id   dac11a26a755e894d1bf6035d3361300
#
_cell.length_a   1.000
_cell.length_b   1.000
_cell.length_c   1.000
_cell.angle_alpha   90.00
_cell.angle_beta   90.00
_cell.angle_gamma   90.00
#
_symmetry.space_group_name_H-M   'P 1'
#
loop_
_entity.id
_entity.type
_entity.pdbx_description
1 polymer ?
#
loop_
_entity_poly.entity_id
_entity_poly.type
_entity_poly.pdbx_seq_one_letter_code
_entity_poly.pdbx_strand_id
1 'polypeptide(L)'
;MRGIFSTGVLDAFYDHQYRPFDFCLGVSAGSTNLAAWLAHQRGRNYKVITDYSCRPQFISFKRFMLGRHWLDLDWLWEITIREVRLDLERFADQPIPLFVVTTKVADGQAAYIRATAQNLEHLLKASCSVPIVYRDFTVIDGEQMTDGGVADSIPVIKAYEMGARDITVILSRPDGYRKKRPRSPWLLRRILSKTPRLAEAMITRDMRYNRSIDFIENPPEGCRIRVIAPSNGFAVGRMTTDAAKLKAGYEMGLQAARSLF
;
A
#
# COMPACT_ATOMS: atom_id res chain seq x y z
N MET A 1 3.52 -7.69 4.40
CA MET A 1 3.88 -7.28 5.78
C MET A 1 4.76 -6.03 5.88
N ARG A 2 5.46 -5.62 4.82
CA ARG A 2 6.36 -4.44 4.86
C ARG A 2 5.68 -3.12 5.25
N GLY A 3 4.36 -3.01 5.08
CA GLY A 3 3.57 -1.86 5.55
C GLY A 3 3.67 -1.59 7.05
N ILE A 4 4.23 -2.52 7.84
CA ILE A 4 4.45 -2.34 9.27
C ILE A 4 5.36 -1.14 9.59
N PHE A 5 6.34 -0.85 8.72
CA PHE A 5 7.18 0.33 8.86
C PHE A 5 6.36 1.63 8.73
N SER A 6 5.57 1.74 7.66
CA SER A 6 4.71 2.92 7.47
C SER A 6 3.59 3.03 8.53
N THR A 7 3.18 1.90 9.15
CA THR A 7 2.31 1.95 10.33
C THR A 7 3.00 2.68 11.49
N GLY A 8 4.26 2.32 11.79
CA GLY A 8 5.03 2.99 12.83
C GLY A 8 5.24 4.49 12.55
N VAL A 9 5.54 4.86 11.30
CA VAL A 9 5.68 6.27 10.90
C VAL A 9 4.40 7.05 11.15
N LEU A 10 3.26 6.53 10.72
CA LEU A 10 1.97 7.21 10.85
C LEU A 10 1.46 7.24 12.31
N ASP A 11 1.78 6.23 13.10
CA ASP A 11 1.50 6.25 14.54
C ASP A 11 2.35 7.31 15.27
N ALA A 12 3.61 7.53 14.84
CA ALA A 12 4.42 8.65 15.34
C ALA A 12 3.84 10.01 14.90
N PHE A 13 3.37 10.14 13.65
CA PHE A 13 2.67 11.35 13.22
C PHE A 13 1.43 11.62 14.09
N TYR A 14 0.69 10.58 14.46
CA TYR A 14 -0.44 10.69 15.36
C TYR A 14 -0.01 11.19 16.76
N ASP A 15 1.01 10.56 17.33
CA ASP A 15 1.51 10.89 18.68
C ASP A 15 2.00 12.35 18.78
N HIS A 16 2.56 12.90 17.70
CA HIS A 16 3.05 14.28 17.61
C HIS A 16 2.04 15.24 16.96
N GLN A 17 0.80 14.82 16.71
CA GLN A 17 -0.25 15.61 16.06
C GLN A 17 0.21 16.22 14.73
N TYR A 18 1.12 15.54 14.02
CA TYR A 18 1.71 16.02 12.79
C TYR A 18 0.81 15.72 11.58
N ARG A 19 0.11 16.73 11.08
CA ARG A 19 -0.88 16.60 10.01
C ARG A 19 -0.84 17.75 8.97
N PRO A 20 0.33 18.18 8.48
CA PRO A 20 0.45 19.34 7.58
C PRO A 20 0.22 18.95 6.12
N PHE A 21 -0.79 18.16 5.83
CA PHE A 21 -1.03 17.62 4.50
C PHE A 21 -2.36 18.12 3.94
N ASP A 22 -2.34 18.61 2.68
CA ASP A 22 -3.55 19.00 1.94
C ASP A 22 -4.29 17.77 1.39
N PHE A 23 -3.58 16.69 1.08
CA PHE A 23 -4.13 15.39 0.67
C PHE A 23 -3.13 14.27 0.86
N CYS A 24 -3.64 13.03 0.80
CA CYS A 24 -2.83 11.81 0.88
C CYS A 24 -3.09 10.90 -0.33
N LEU A 25 -2.03 10.25 -0.82
CA LEU A 25 -2.09 9.17 -1.82
C LEU A 25 -1.64 7.86 -1.18
N GLY A 26 -2.49 6.84 -1.19
CA GLY A 26 -2.21 5.54 -0.59
C GLY A 26 -2.22 4.40 -1.59
N VAL A 27 -1.28 3.47 -1.45
CA VAL A 27 -1.15 2.27 -2.30
C VAL A 27 -1.12 1.02 -1.44
N SER A 28 -2.03 0.07 -1.68
CA SER A 28 -2.05 -1.23 -0.97
C SER A 28 -2.00 -1.04 0.56
N ALA A 29 -1.09 -1.68 1.27
CA ALA A 29 -0.92 -1.48 2.72
C ALA A 29 -0.71 -0.01 3.13
N GLY A 30 -0.18 0.84 2.24
CA GLY A 30 -0.06 2.27 2.49
C GLY A 30 -1.42 2.97 2.56
N SER A 31 -2.38 2.57 1.73
CA SER A 31 -3.74 3.11 1.77
C SER A 31 -4.47 2.72 3.07
N THR A 32 -4.33 1.47 3.52
CA THR A 32 -4.93 1.04 4.79
C THR A 32 -4.31 1.74 6.00
N ASN A 33 -3.00 2.02 5.96
CA ASN A 33 -2.30 2.74 7.02
C ASN A 33 -2.75 4.20 7.08
N LEU A 34 -2.84 4.89 5.95
CA LEU A 34 -3.36 6.25 5.86
C LEU A 34 -4.82 6.34 6.32
N ALA A 35 -5.67 5.38 5.92
CA ALA A 35 -7.07 5.35 6.35
C ALA A 35 -7.20 5.25 7.88
N ALA A 36 -6.42 4.38 8.53
CA ALA A 36 -6.43 4.25 9.99
C ALA A 36 -5.89 5.51 10.70
N TRP A 37 -4.84 6.13 10.16
CA TRP A 37 -4.29 7.38 10.68
C TRP A 37 -5.29 8.54 10.54
N LEU A 38 -5.94 8.67 9.39
CA LEU A 38 -6.99 9.67 9.13
C LEU A 38 -8.23 9.45 10.01
N ALA A 39 -8.59 8.20 10.29
CA ALA A 39 -9.66 7.83 11.23
C ALA A 39 -9.25 7.93 12.71
N HIS A 40 -8.07 8.50 13.02
CA HIS A 40 -7.55 8.64 14.38
C HIS A 40 -7.43 7.31 15.17
N GLN A 41 -7.15 6.20 14.49
CA GLN A 41 -7.04 4.86 15.08
C GLN A 41 -5.59 4.41 15.22
N ARG A 42 -4.86 5.04 16.14
CA ARG A 42 -3.48 4.68 16.48
C ARG A 42 -3.37 3.20 16.85
N GLY A 43 -2.35 2.52 16.34
CA GLY A 43 -2.07 1.11 16.60
C GLY A 43 -3.00 0.12 15.90
N ARG A 44 -4.11 0.57 15.29
CA ARG A 44 -5.04 -0.34 14.61
C ARG A 44 -4.35 -1.22 13.58
N ASN A 45 -3.58 -0.64 12.69
CA ASN A 45 -2.94 -1.40 11.62
C ASN A 45 -1.74 -2.22 12.10
N TYR A 46 -1.08 -1.83 13.19
CA TYR A 46 -0.14 -2.71 13.89
C TYR A 46 -0.85 -4.02 14.28
N LYS A 47 -2.00 -3.92 14.97
CA LYS A 47 -2.81 -5.06 15.37
C LYS A 47 -3.29 -5.88 14.15
N VAL A 48 -3.76 -5.24 13.08
CA VAL A 48 -4.17 -5.94 11.85
C VAL A 48 -3.01 -6.74 11.25
N ILE A 49 -1.81 -6.20 11.22
CA ILE A 49 -0.65 -6.88 10.64
C ILE A 49 -0.17 -8.01 11.55
N THR A 50 -0.06 -7.79 12.88
CA THR A 50 0.52 -8.78 13.81
C THR A 50 -0.46 -9.86 14.20
N ASP A 51 -1.73 -9.51 14.48
CA ASP A 51 -2.69 -10.43 15.09
C ASP A 51 -3.58 -11.14 14.05
N TYR A 52 -3.82 -10.51 12.89
CA TYR A 52 -4.70 -11.08 11.86
C TYR A 52 -3.93 -11.52 10.62
N SER A 53 -3.05 -10.65 10.07
CA SER A 53 -2.38 -10.98 8.82
C SER A 53 -1.30 -12.06 8.97
N CYS A 54 -0.92 -12.44 10.19
CA CYS A 54 -0.01 -13.55 10.45
C CYS A 54 -0.74 -14.89 10.63
N ARG A 55 -2.07 -14.91 10.64
CA ARG A 55 -2.84 -16.16 10.87
C ARG A 55 -2.83 -17.05 9.63
N PRO A 56 -2.87 -18.40 9.81
CA PRO A 56 -2.93 -19.35 8.69
C PRO A 56 -4.21 -19.19 7.84
N GLN A 57 -5.27 -18.62 8.40
CA GLN A 57 -6.49 -18.27 7.67
C GLN A 57 -6.22 -17.20 6.61
N PHE A 58 -5.31 -16.25 6.85
CA PHE A 58 -4.94 -15.24 5.86
C PHE A 58 -3.88 -15.76 4.90
N ILE A 59 -2.77 -16.33 5.40
CA ILE A 59 -1.63 -16.80 4.57
C ILE A 59 -1.59 -18.32 4.57
N SER A 60 -1.85 -18.95 3.44
CA SER A 60 -1.79 -20.41 3.31
C SER A 60 -1.30 -20.86 1.94
N PHE A 61 -0.06 -21.33 1.89
CA PHE A 61 0.49 -21.94 0.66
C PHE A 61 -0.24 -23.23 0.28
N LYS A 62 -0.67 -24.04 1.26
CA LYS A 62 -1.47 -25.26 1.02
C LYS A 62 -2.78 -24.91 0.28
N ARG A 63 -3.47 -23.86 0.71
CA ARG A 63 -4.69 -23.37 0.06
C ARG A 63 -4.41 -22.90 -1.38
N PHE A 64 -3.29 -22.23 -1.63
CA PHE A 64 -2.86 -21.83 -2.96
C PHE A 64 -2.63 -23.00 -3.91
N MET A 65 -1.98 -24.07 -3.44
CA MET A 65 -1.77 -25.31 -4.21
C MET A 65 -3.08 -26.03 -4.56
N LEU A 66 -4.13 -25.84 -3.76
CA LEU A 66 -5.50 -26.35 -4.03
C LEU A 66 -6.32 -25.41 -4.95
N GLY A 67 -5.68 -24.47 -5.63
CA GLY A 67 -6.35 -23.59 -6.61
C GLY A 67 -7.06 -22.38 -6.01
N ARG A 68 -6.93 -22.10 -4.70
CA ARG A 68 -7.51 -20.94 -4.01
C ARG A 68 -6.49 -19.81 -3.81
N HIS A 69 -6.86 -18.77 -3.05
CA HIS A 69 -5.97 -17.64 -2.76
C HIS A 69 -4.79 -18.05 -1.87
N TRP A 70 -3.60 -17.49 -2.13
CA TRP A 70 -2.49 -17.56 -1.19
C TRP A 70 -2.73 -16.62 0.00
N LEU A 71 -3.18 -15.40 -0.30
CA LEU A 71 -3.63 -14.41 0.66
C LEU A 71 -5.15 -14.30 0.58
N ASP A 72 -5.86 -14.62 1.66
CA ASP A 72 -7.31 -14.57 1.73
C ASP A 72 -7.76 -13.18 2.19
N LEU A 73 -7.89 -12.27 1.25
CA LEU A 73 -8.34 -10.92 1.55
C LEU A 73 -9.80 -10.87 2.00
N ASP A 74 -10.64 -11.78 1.51
CA ASP A 74 -12.05 -11.85 1.92
C ASP A 74 -12.14 -12.13 3.41
N TRP A 75 -11.44 -13.17 3.86
CA TRP A 75 -11.36 -13.50 5.28
C TRP A 75 -10.76 -12.33 6.11
N LEU A 76 -9.69 -11.71 5.63
CA LEU A 76 -9.05 -10.60 6.36
C LEU A 76 -9.99 -9.41 6.49
N TRP A 77 -10.71 -9.04 5.41
CA TRP A 77 -11.70 -7.96 5.43
C TRP A 77 -12.85 -8.26 6.37
N GLU A 78 -13.45 -9.45 6.26
CA GLU A 78 -14.55 -9.87 7.12
C GLU A 78 -14.17 -9.81 8.61
N ILE A 79 -13.02 -10.42 8.98
CA ILE A 79 -12.61 -10.46 10.38
C ILE A 79 -12.24 -9.08 10.92
N THR A 80 -11.59 -8.24 10.12
CA THR A 80 -11.20 -6.89 10.57
C THR A 80 -12.38 -5.94 10.65
N ILE A 81 -13.37 -6.06 9.78
CA ILE A 81 -14.65 -5.32 9.89
C ILE A 81 -15.40 -5.73 11.17
N ARG A 82 -15.38 -7.00 11.51
CA ARG A 82 -16.05 -7.51 12.71
C ARG A 82 -15.36 -7.14 14.02
N GLU A 83 -14.03 -7.18 14.07
CA GLU A 83 -13.28 -7.11 15.34
C GLU A 83 -12.50 -5.79 15.54
N VAL A 84 -12.11 -5.12 14.47
CA VAL A 84 -11.28 -3.89 14.49
C VAL A 84 -11.62 -2.96 13.33
N ARG A 85 -12.91 -2.69 13.14
CA ARG A 85 -13.40 -1.90 12.02
C ARG A 85 -12.74 -0.52 11.98
N LEU A 86 -12.56 0.01 10.78
CA LEU A 86 -12.24 1.42 10.58
C LEU A 86 -13.40 2.28 11.08
N ASP A 87 -13.08 3.34 11.79
CA ASP A 87 -14.05 4.35 12.22
C ASP A 87 -14.40 5.23 11.02
N LEU A 88 -15.48 4.85 10.34
CA LEU A 88 -15.91 5.50 9.11
C LEU A 88 -16.47 6.90 9.36
N GLU A 89 -17.03 7.15 10.56
CA GLU A 89 -17.54 8.46 10.96
C GLU A 89 -16.37 9.44 11.11
N ARG A 90 -15.36 9.09 11.92
CA ARG A 90 -14.15 9.92 12.05
C ARG A 90 -13.39 10.09 10.74
N PHE A 91 -13.40 9.06 9.89
CA PHE A 91 -12.81 9.18 8.55
C PHE A 91 -13.59 10.17 7.68
N ALA A 92 -14.92 10.24 7.78
CA ALA A 92 -15.75 11.19 7.05
C ALA A 92 -15.54 12.64 7.50
N ASP A 93 -15.37 12.84 8.81
CA ASP A 93 -15.27 14.16 9.44
C ASP A 93 -13.89 14.81 9.29
N GLN A 94 -12.84 14.03 8.95
CA GLN A 94 -11.49 14.58 8.84
C GLN A 94 -11.29 15.34 7.53
N PRO A 95 -10.52 16.47 7.52
CA PRO A 95 -10.46 17.37 6.36
C PRO A 95 -9.53 16.94 5.25
N ILE A 96 -8.59 16.01 5.49
CA ILE A 96 -7.53 15.65 4.53
C ILE A 96 -8.02 14.56 3.57
N PRO A 97 -8.27 14.83 2.28
CA PRO A 97 -8.74 13.81 1.34
C PRO A 97 -7.70 12.70 1.13
N LEU A 98 -8.17 11.47 1.14
CA LEU A 98 -7.40 10.29 0.77
C LEU A 98 -7.75 9.86 -0.66
N PHE A 99 -6.73 9.74 -1.51
CA PHE A 99 -6.84 9.09 -2.80
C PHE A 99 -6.22 7.69 -2.72
N VAL A 100 -7.01 6.67 -2.97
CA VAL A 100 -6.56 5.28 -2.99
C VAL A 100 -6.18 4.91 -4.42
N VAL A 101 -4.95 4.41 -4.57
CA VAL A 101 -4.45 3.99 -5.87
C VAL A 101 -4.83 2.53 -6.12
N THR A 102 -5.46 2.28 -7.26
CA THR A 102 -5.78 0.95 -7.78
C THR A 102 -5.22 0.80 -9.21
N THR A 103 -5.21 -0.41 -9.73
CA THR A 103 -4.86 -0.68 -11.13
C THR A 103 -6.09 -1.22 -11.85
N LYS A 104 -6.49 -0.61 -12.95
CA LYS A 104 -7.54 -1.14 -13.85
C LYS A 104 -7.05 -2.41 -14.52
N VAL A 105 -7.85 -3.48 -14.43
CA VAL A 105 -7.50 -4.78 -15.04
C VAL A 105 -7.55 -4.71 -16.56
N ALA A 106 -8.47 -3.94 -17.11
CA ALA A 106 -8.74 -3.84 -18.55
C ALA A 106 -7.55 -3.28 -19.34
N ASP A 107 -6.87 -2.26 -18.80
CA ASP A 107 -5.79 -1.54 -19.51
C ASP A 107 -4.45 -1.49 -18.76
N GLY A 108 -4.43 -1.92 -17.48
CA GLY A 108 -3.24 -1.89 -16.64
C GLY A 108 -2.85 -0.49 -16.13
N GLN A 109 -3.71 0.52 -16.29
CA GLN A 109 -3.44 1.88 -15.87
C GLN A 109 -3.79 2.11 -14.39
N ALA A 110 -3.15 3.09 -13.77
CA ALA A 110 -3.47 3.50 -12.41
C ALA A 110 -4.77 4.32 -12.37
N ALA A 111 -5.61 4.03 -11.38
CA ALA A 111 -6.72 4.88 -11.00
C ALA A 111 -6.49 5.44 -9.59
N TYR A 112 -6.76 6.74 -9.43
CA TYR A 112 -6.58 7.49 -8.18
C TYR A 112 -7.96 7.92 -7.71
N ILE A 113 -8.58 7.10 -6.85
CA ILE A 113 -9.98 7.25 -6.49
C ILE A 113 -10.08 7.90 -5.11
N ARG A 114 -10.82 9.01 -5.01
CA ARG A 114 -11.09 9.67 -3.74
C ARG A 114 -11.91 8.74 -2.84
N ALA A 115 -11.38 8.48 -1.65
CA ALA A 115 -12.07 7.70 -0.65
C ALA A 115 -13.12 8.54 0.08
N THR A 116 -14.28 7.93 0.32
CA THR A 116 -15.38 8.43 1.15
C THR A 116 -15.73 7.35 2.16
N ALA A 117 -16.49 7.68 3.21
CA ALA A 117 -16.93 6.66 4.16
C ALA A 117 -17.69 5.49 3.50
N GLN A 118 -18.41 5.76 2.40
CA GLN A 118 -19.23 4.77 1.70
C GLN A 118 -18.38 3.79 0.86
N ASN A 119 -17.28 4.26 0.25
CA ASN A 119 -16.48 3.43 -0.66
C ASN A 119 -15.15 2.94 -0.05
N LEU A 120 -14.73 3.48 1.11
CA LEU A 120 -13.41 3.28 1.69
C LEU A 120 -13.02 1.81 1.80
N GLU A 121 -13.82 1.01 2.51
CA GLU A 121 -13.49 -0.39 2.79
C GLU A 121 -13.32 -1.18 1.48
N HIS A 122 -14.16 -0.91 0.49
CA HIS A 122 -14.12 -1.56 -0.81
C HIS A 122 -12.90 -1.14 -1.65
N LEU A 123 -12.56 0.17 -1.66
CA LEU A 123 -11.36 0.70 -2.31
C LEU A 123 -10.08 0.16 -1.70
N LEU A 124 -10.01 0.08 -0.37
CA LEU A 124 -8.86 -0.47 0.34
C LEU A 124 -8.64 -1.94 -0.02
N LYS A 125 -9.72 -2.74 -0.11
CA LYS A 125 -9.65 -4.13 -0.56
C LYS A 125 -9.14 -4.22 -1.99
N ALA A 126 -9.67 -3.41 -2.91
CA ALA A 126 -9.20 -3.36 -4.29
C ALA A 126 -7.71 -3.03 -4.39
N SER A 127 -7.26 -1.99 -3.65
CA SER A 127 -5.86 -1.58 -3.61
C SER A 127 -4.91 -2.63 -3.02
N CYS A 128 -5.41 -3.56 -2.19
CA CYS A 128 -4.66 -4.66 -1.59
C CYS A 128 -4.75 -5.99 -2.37
N SER A 129 -5.57 -6.07 -3.41
CA SER A 129 -5.83 -7.30 -4.20
C SER A 129 -4.66 -7.62 -5.13
N VAL A 130 -3.54 -8.11 -4.58
CA VAL A 130 -2.31 -8.40 -5.35
C VAL A 130 -2.56 -9.54 -6.34
N PRO A 131 -2.36 -9.33 -7.66
CA PRO A 131 -2.59 -10.36 -8.68
C PRO A 131 -1.81 -11.64 -8.39
N ILE A 132 -2.37 -12.79 -8.77
CA ILE A 132 -1.82 -14.15 -8.59
C ILE A 132 -1.96 -14.65 -7.15
N VAL A 133 -1.61 -13.85 -6.14
CA VAL A 133 -1.70 -14.28 -4.73
C VAL A 133 -3.12 -14.14 -4.17
N TYR A 134 -3.87 -13.16 -4.65
CA TYR A 134 -5.32 -13.06 -4.58
C TYR A 134 -5.86 -13.15 -6.01
N ARG A 135 -6.77 -14.07 -6.30
CA ARG A 135 -7.14 -14.44 -7.67
C ARG A 135 -8.31 -13.66 -8.24
N ASP A 136 -9.10 -13.04 -7.38
CA ASP A 136 -10.28 -12.29 -7.78
C ASP A 136 -9.94 -10.81 -7.98
N PHE A 137 -10.76 -10.14 -8.76
CA PHE A 137 -10.69 -8.71 -8.96
C PHE A 137 -11.86 -8.03 -8.24
N THR A 138 -11.56 -6.96 -7.54
CA THR A 138 -12.61 -6.15 -6.89
C THR A 138 -13.23 -5.22 -7.93
N VAL A 139 -14.56 -5.15 -8.00
CA VAL A 139 -15.25 -4.26 -8.94
C VAL A 139 -15.52 -2.92 -8.27
N ILE A 140 -15.08 -1.82 -8.88
CA ILE A 140 -15.34 -0.45 -8.46
C ILE A 140 -15.98 0.28 -9.64
N ASP A 141 -17.16 0.82 -9.45
CA ASP A 141 -17.93 1.55 -10.48
C ASP A 141 -18.03 0.79 -11.83
N GLY A 142 -18.23 -0.53 -11.75
CA GLY A 142 -18.33 -1.41 -12.91
C GLY A 142 -17.00 -1.84 -13.53
N GLU A 143 -15.85 -1.32 -13.07
CA GLU A 143 -14.53 -1.70 -13.56
C GLU A 143 -13.81 -2.67 -12.61
N GLN A 144 -13.17 -3.70 -13.17
CA GLN A 144 -12.34 -4.62 -12.40
C GLN A 144 -11.01 -3.94 -12.00
N MET A 145 -10.73 -3.93 -10.70
CA MET A 145 -9.55 -3.33 -10.10
C MET A 145 -8.69 -4.37 -9.38
N THR A 146 -7.40 -4.06 -9.29
CA THR A 146 -6.42 -4.84 -8.53
C THR A 146 -5.42 -3.91 -7.84
N ASP A 147 -4.40 -4.48 -7.14
CA ASP A 147 -3.40 -3.74 -6.36
C ASP A 147 -2.80 -2.56 -7.14
N GLY A 148 -2.93 -1.36 -6.55
CA GLY A 148 -2.45 -0.13 -7.15
C GLY A 148 -0.94 -0.11 -7.41
N GLY A 149 -0.19 -0.85 -6.61
CA GLY A 149 1.25 -0.97 -6.79
C GLY A 149 1.66 -1.76 -8.04
N VAL A 150 0.74 -2.28 -8.85
CA VAL A 150 1.04 -2.80 -10.20
C VAL A 150 1.29 -1.64 -11.16
N ALA A 151 0.40 -0.68 -11.23
CA ALA A 151 0.51 0.47 -12.13
C ALA A 151 1.36 1.60 -11.56
N ASP A 152 1.14 1.98 -10.29
CA ASP A 152 1.89 3.04 -9.62
C ASP A 152 2.18 2.64 -8.15
N SER A 153 3.42 2.23 -7.90
CA SER A 153 3.84 1.77 -6.56
C SER A 153 4.19 2.93 -5.61
N ILE A 154 4.58 4.08 -6.15
CA ILE A 154 4.99 5.29 -5.42
C ILE A 154 4.43 6.50 -6.19
N PRO A 155 3.22 6.98 -5.84
CA PRO A 155 2.49 7.96 -6.64
C PRO A 155 3.00 9.40 -6.45
N VAL A 156 4.33 9.58 -6.35
CA VAL A 156 4.97 10.88 -6.13
C VAL A 156 4.83 11.81 -7.33
N ILE A 157 4.93 11.26 -8.55
CA ILE A 157 4.74 12.03 -9.79
C ILE A 157 3.28 12.50 -9.86
N LYS A 158 2.34 11.62 -9.51
CA LYS A 158 0.92 11.98 -9.45
C LYS A 158 0.62 13.06 -8.42
N ALA A 159 1.25 12.99 -7.25
CA ALA A 159 1.13 14.06 -6.24
C ALA A 159 1.59 15.42 -6.80
N TYR A 160 2.73 15.43 -7.49
CA TYR A 160 3.23 16.64 -8.16
C TYR A 160 2.28 17.15 -9.25
N GLU A 161 1.73 16.27 -10.10
CA GLU A 161 0.72 16.60 -11.11
C GLU A 161 -0.56 17.18 -10.50
N MET A 162 -0.93 16.74 -9.29
CA MET A 162 -2.07 17.28 -8.53
C MET A 162 -1.76 18.62 -7.84
N GLY A 163 -0.59 19.19 -8.05
CA GLY A 163 -0.20 20.50 -7.55
C GLY A 163 0.68 20.51 -6.28
N ALA A 164 0.99 19.35 -5.70
CA ALA A 164 1.89 19.29 -4.53
C ALA A 164 3.31 19.74 -4.88
N ARG A 165 3.90 20.55 -4.00
CA ARG A 165 5.28 21.07 -4.12
C ARG A 165 6.15 20.75 -2.89
N ASP A 166 5.50 20.37 -1.79
CA ASP A 166 6.17 19.82 -0.58
C ASP A 166 5.58 18.44 -0.33
N ILE A 167 6.33 17.39 -0.66
CA ILE A 167 5.84 16.00 -0.69
C ILE A 167 6.61 15.17 0.32
N THR A 168 5.87 14.49 1.21
CA THR A 168 6.44 13.49 2.11
C THR A 168 6.15 12.10 1.57
N VAL A 169 7.19 11.32 1.29
CA VAL A 169 7.10 9.95 0.77
C VAL A 169 7.54 8.96 1.83
N ILE A 170 6.64 8.06 2.23
CA ILE A 170 6.96 6.96 3.13
C ILE A 170 7.20 5.70 2.29
N LEU A 171 8.44 5.25 2.22
CA LEU A 171 8.83 4.06 1.46
C LEU A 171 8.71 2.79 2.31
N SER A 172 8.47 1.66 1.68
CA SER A 172 8.46 0.32 2.31
C SER A 172 9.72 -0.50 1.98
N ARG A 173 10.71 0.14 1.40
CA ARG A 173 12.04 -0.39 1.06
C ARG A 173 13.09 0.63 1.51
N PRO A 174 14.30 0.16 1.84
CA PRO A 174 15.41 1.06 2.12
C PRO A 174 15.63 2.06 0.99
N ASP A 175 16.16 3.21 1.35
CA ASP A 175 16.54 4.23 0.38
C ASP A 175 17.55 3.69 -0.65
N GLY A 176 17.52 4.21 -1.87
CA GLY A 176 18.33 3.73 -2.98
C GLY A 176 17.88 2.37 -3.56
N TYR A 177 16.83 1.73 -3.03
CA TYR A 177 16.35 0.47 -3.61
C TYR A 177 15.78 0.70 -5.00
N ARG A 178 16.32 -0.06 -5.98
CA ARG A 178 15.83 -0.12 -7.36
C ARG A 178 15.15 -1.47 -7.61
N LYS A 179 13.98 -1.45 -8.21
CA LYS A 179 13.26 -2.68 -8.56
C LYS A 179 13.88 -3.32 -9.78
N LYS A 180 14.09 -4.64 -9.72
CA LYS A 180 14.58 -5.45 -10.83
C LYS A 180 13.43 -5.94 -11.70
N ARG A 181 13.69 -6.07 -12.99
CA ARG A 181 12.76 -6.68 -13.95
C ARG A 181 12.41 -8.12 -13.54
N PRO A 182 11.16 -8.57 -13.78
CA PRO A 182 10.80 -9.97 -13.55
C PRO A 182 11.71 -10.94 -14.34
N ARG A 183 12.14 -12.01 -13.69
CA ARG A 183 13.02 -13.01 -14.33
C ARG A 183 12.34 -13.79 -15.45
N SER A 184 11.00 -13.96 -15.37
CA SER A 184 10.23 -14.80 -16.30
C SER A 184 8.99 -14.06 -16.80
N PRO A 185 9.11 -13.05 -17.69
CA PRO A 185 7.96 -12.32 -18.25
C PRO A 185 6.96 -13.24 -18.97
N TRP A 186 7.44 -14.27 -19.66
CA TRP A 186 6.60 -15.24 -20.37
C TRP A 186 5.64 -15.99 -19.42
N LEU A 187 6.10 -16.30 -18.20
CA LEU A 187 5.27 -16.97 -17.19
C LEU A 187 4.13 -16.06 -16.71
N LEU A 188 4.42 -14.77 -16.53
CA LEU A 188 3.38 -13.78 -16.19
C LEU A 188 2.33 -13.67 -17.30
N ARG A 189 2.75 -13.62 -18.58
CA ARG A 189 1.84 -13.62 -19.73
C ARG A 189 0.98 -14.89 -19.76
N ARG A 190 1.54 -16.05 -19.45
CA ARG A 190 0.81 -17.32 -19.41
C ARG A 190 -0.22 -17.35 -18.27
N ILE A 191 0.18 -16.96 -17.07
CA ILE A 191 -0.72 -16.94 -15.88
C ILE A 191 -1.85 -15.94 -16.08
N LEU A 192 -1.57 -14.77 -16.63
CA LEU A 192 -2.51 -13.67 -16.86
C LEU A 192 -2.97 -13.60 -18.31
N SER A 193 -3.08 -14.74 -19.01
CA SER A 193 -3.46 -14.80 -20.43
C SER A 193 -4.83 -14.18 -20.71
N LYS A 194 -5.75 -14.22 -19.74
CA LYS A 194 -7.08 -13.58 -19.83
C LYS A 194 -7.05 -12.05 -19.61
N THR A 195 -5.96 -11.51 -19.06
CA THR A 195 -5.78 -10.10 -18.76
C THR A 195 -4.41 -9.61 -19.26
N PRO A 196 -4.19 -9.58 -20.59
CA PRO A 196 -2.85 -9.33 -21.15
C PRO A 196 -2.31 -7.94 -20.85
N ARG A 197 -3.17 -6.91 -20.74
CA ARG A 197 -2.75 -5.56 -20.34
C ARG A 197 -2.24 -5.52 -18.90
N LEU A 198 -2.91 -6.22 -18.00
CA LEU A 198 -2.45 -6.38 -16.62
C LEU A 198 -1.10 -7.13 -16.56
N ALA A 199 -0.92 -8.17 -17.38
CA ALA A 199 0.35 -8.89 -17.48
C ALA A 199 1.49 -7.95 -17.86
N GLU A 200 1.32 -7.11 -18.91
CA GLU A 200 2.32 -6.13 -19.34
C GLU A 200 2.58 -5.07 -18.26
N ALA A 201 1.52 -4.61 -17.56
CA ALA A 201 1.67 -3.70 -16.42
C ALA A 201 2.51 -4.31 -15.30
N MET A 202 2.39 -5.61 -15.01
CA MET A 202 3.23 -6.30 -14.04
C MET A 202 4.67 -6.50 -14.53
N ILE A 203 4.87 -6.76 -15.81
CA ILE A 203 6.20 -6.96 -16.44
C ILE A 203 7.00 -5.66 -16.41
N THR A 204 6.36 -4.53 -16.68
CA THR A 204 7.00 -3.20 -16.78
C THR A 204 6.95 -2.40 -15.48
N ARG A 205 6.51 -3.03 -14.38
CA ARG A 205 6.39 -2.41 -13.06
C ARG A 205 7.70 -1.85 -12.51
N ASP A 206 8.82 -2.50 -12.82
CA ASP A 206 10.15 -2.04 -12.43
C ASP A 206 10.49 -0.68 -13.03
N MET A 207 10.16 -0.45 -14.29
CA MET A 207 10.42 0.82 -14.97
C MET A 207 9.66 1.96 -14.29
N ARG A 208 8.36 1.78 -14.00
CA ARG A 208 7.55 2.81 -13.33
C ARG A 208 8.01 3.07 -11.90
N TYR A 209 8.31 2.01 -11.14
CA TYR A 209 8.88 2.14 -9.80
C TYR A 209 10.18 2.96 -9.81
N ASN A 210 11.10 2.60 -10.70
CA ASN A 210 12.41 3.25 -10.78
C ASN A 210 12.28 4.70 -11.26
N ARG A 211 11.36 5.00 -12.19
CA ARG A 211 11.03 6.37 -12.59
C ARG A 211 10.54 7.23 -11.40
N SER A 212 9.73 6.65 -10.52
CA SER A 212 9.33 7.36 -9.30
C SER A 212 10.51 7.63 -8.36
N ILE A 213 11.46 6.70 -8.26
CA ILE A 213 12.69 6.91 -7.49
C ILE A 213 13.57 7.99 -8.14
N ASP A 214 13.73 7.96 -9.49
CA ASP A 214 14.47 9.01 -10.21
C ASP A 214 13.87 10.40 -9.94
N PHE A 215 12.53 10.50 -9.93
CA PHE A 215 11.83 11.74 -9.61
C PHE A 215 12.05 12.19 -8.16
N ILE A 216 12.11 11.26 -7.21
CA ILE A 216 12.41 11.56 -5.80
C ILE A 216 13.84 12.08 -5.65
N GLU A 217 14.81 11.45 -6.32
CA GLU A 217 16.22 11.83 -6.25
C GLU A 217 16.53 13.13 -6.99
N ASN A 218 15.75 13.45 -8.05
CA ASN A 218 15.91 14.63 -8.88
C ASN A 218 14.57 15.36 -9.05
N PRO A 219 14.03 15.99 -8.00
CA PRO A 219 12.75 16.69 -8.07
C PRO A 219 12.84 17.91 -8.96
N PRO A 220 11.74 18.29 -9.65
CA PRO A 220 11.68 19.53 -10.41
C PRO A 220 11.95 20.77 -9.54
N GLU A 221 12.39 21.85 -10.17
CA GLU A 221 12.57 23.13 -9.50
C GLU A 221 11.30 23.57 -8.76
N GLY A 222 11.45 24.07 -7.54
CA GLY A 222 10.34 24.46 -6.68
C GLY A 222 9.58 23.29 -6.02
N CYS A 223 10.01 22.04 -6.22
CA CYS A 223 9.43 20.88 -5.54
C CYS A 223 10.39 20.33 -4.48
N ARG A 224 9.94 20.24 -3.25
CA ARG A 224 10.67 19.62 -2.14
C ARG A 224 10.10 18.23 -1.84
N ILE A 225 10.96 17.22 -1.79
CA ILE A 225 10.55 15.84 -1.44
C ILE A 225 11.31 15.41 -0.19
N ARG A 226 10.56 15.01 0.84
CA ARG A 226 11.09 14.38 2.06
C ARG A 226 10.82 12.90 2.00
N VAL A 227 11.85 12.07 2.18
CA VAL A 227 11.75 10.62 2.17
C VAL A 227 11.90 10.07 3.58
N ILE A 228 10.96 9.23 3.99
CA ILE A 228 11.03 8.41 5.18
C ILE A 228 11.12 6.97 4.73
N ALA A 229 12.29 6.36 4.88
CA ALA A 229 12.58 5.01 4.43
C ALA A 229 13.13 4.15 5.57
N PRO A 230 12.86 2.83 5.56
CA PRO A 230 13.50 1.93 6.51
C PRO A 230 15.02 1.86 6.24
N SER A 231 15.80 1.65 7.29
CA SER A 231 17.24 1.43 7.16
C SER A 231 17.54 0.07 6.49
N ASN A 232 18.82 -0.12 6.11
CA ASN A 232 19.28 -1.38 5.49
C ASN A 232 19.10 -2.63 6.38
N GLY A 233 18.91 -2.45 7.70
CA GLY A 233 18.59 -3.52 8.64
C GLY A 233 17.13 -3.97 8.64
N PHE A 234 16.26 -3.40 7.79
CA PHE A 234 14.85 -3.76 7.72
C PHE A 234 14.61 -5.17 7.20
N ALA A 235 14.35 -6.11 8.11
CA ALA A 235 14.26 -7.54 7.83
C ALA A 235 12.85 -8.04 7.43
N VAL A 236 11.87 -7.11 7.26
CA VAL A 236 10.48 -7.50 6.95
C VAL A 236 10.26 -7.66 5.44
N GLY A 237 9.97 -8.89 5.03
CA GLY A 237 9.53 -9.25 3.68
C GLY A 237 8.01 -9.08 3.47
N ARG A 238 7.53 -9.43 2.26
CA ARG A 238 6.09 -9.40 1.97
C ARG A 238 5.29 -10.42 2.78
N MET A 239 5.88 -11.58 3.07
CA MET A 239 5.25 -12.74 3.69
C MET A 239 5.81 -13.02 5.10
N THR A 240 6.48 -12.05 5.71
CA THR A 240 7.04 -12.21 7.07
C THR A 240 5.90 -12.32 8.08
N THR A 241 5.89 -13.40 8.86
CA THR A 241 4.96 -13.63 9.97
C THR A 241 5.66 -13.70 11.33
N ASP A 242 6.96 -13.46 11.36
CA ASP A 242 7.80 -13.41 12.56
C ASP A 242 7.47 -12.14 13.37
N ALA A 243 6.91 -12.34 14.56
CA ALA A 243 6.45 -11.26 15.43
C ALA A 243 7.59 -10.32 15.86
N ALA A 244 8.79 -10.87 16.12
CA ALA A 244 9.94 -10.04 16.53
C ALA A 244 10.40 -9.11 15.40
N LYS A 245 10.47 -9.63 14.16
CA LYS A 245 10.80 -8.81 12.97
C LYS A 245 9.74 -7.76 12.69
N LEU A 246 8.46 -8.10 12.85
CA LEU A 246 7.36 -7.15 12.66
C LEU A 246 7.43 -6.04 13.71
N LYS A 247 7.64 -6.38 14.99
CA LYS A 247 7.80 -5.40 16.07
C LYS A 247 8.99 -4.48 15.81
N ALA A 248 10.16 -5.04 15.47
CA ALA A 248 11.34 -4.24 15.14
C ALA A 248 11.11 -3.33 13.93
N GLY A 249 10.39 -3.79 12.89
CA GLY A 249 10.02 -2.98 11.73
C GLY A 249 9.06 -1.82 12.08
N TYR A 250 8.14 -2.03 13.00
CA TYR A 250 7.25 -0.99 13.52
C TYR A 250 8.03 0.06 14.33
N GLU A 251 8.89 -0.38 15.26
CA GLU A 251 9.73 0.48 16.07
C GLU A 251 10.68 1.33 15.21
N MET A 252 11.24 0.73 14.15
CA MET A 252 12.05 1.46 13.16
C MET A 252 11.24 2.57 12.50
N GLY A 253 9.95 2.34 12.19
CA GLY A 253 9.04 3.35 11.65
C GLY A 253 8.77 4.49 12.63
N LEU A 254 8.47 4.16 13.88
CA LEU A 254 8.31 5.17 14.95
C LEU A 254 9.56 6.05 15.09
N GLN A 255 10.74 5.44 15.07
CA GLN A 255 12.01 6.15 15.22
C GLN A 255 12.33 7.02 13.98
N ALA A 256 12.09 6.51 12.77
CA ALA A 256 12.36 7.24 11.54
C ALA A 256 11.53 8.53 11.41
N ALA A 257 10.31 8.55 11.95
CA ALA A 257 9.47 9.74 11.94
C ALA A 257 9.92 10.81 12.93
N ARG A 258 10.59 10.44 14.03
CA ARG A 258 11.04 11.40 15.07
C ARG A 258 12.02 12.46 14.56
N SER A 259 12.69 12.18 13.45
CA SER A 259 13.62 13.17 12.83
C SER A 259 12.90 14.34 12.14
N LEU A 260 11.56 14.32 12.11
CA LEU A 260 10.73 15.37 11.50
C LEU A 260 10.19 16.38 12.54
N PHE A 261 10.33 16.08 13.82
CA PHE A 261 9.74 16.88 14.92
C PHE A 261 10.77 17.60 15.74
#